data_aab97d6209a218a8921ba63c9ac5d28a
#
_entry.id   aab97d6209a218a8921ba63c9ac5d28a
#
_cell.length_a   1.000
_cell.length_b   1.000
_cell.length_c   1.000
_cell.angle_alpha   90.00
_cell.angle_beta   90.00
_cell.angle_gamma   90.00
#
_symmetry.space_group_name_H-M   'P 1'
#
loop_
_entity.id
_entity.type
_entity.pdbx_description
1 polymer ?
#
loop_
_entity_poly.entity_id
_entity_poly.type
_entity_poly.pdbx_seq_one_letter_code
_entity_poly.pdbx_strand_id
1 'polypeptide(L)'
;MFCIYCFHPSTAVTNSRPHKKRPSVWRRRSCSKCGAVFTSHERPSLADNKPVISSDGSEDVFNLGKLTISISKAFHHAQEEAEYSSLALAQTVEDTLSTQVKTVTTEDIEATTHQVLKQYDELAAMQYAAQHQLISSVKKRGRPSLVSRAPRNRQSPSQ
;
A
#
# COMPACT_ATOMS: atom_id res chain seq x y z
N MET A 1 20.63 3.60 -22.12
CA MET A 1 19.36 2.84 -22.15
C MET A 1 19.13 2.35 -23.55
N PHE A 2 18.74 1.08 -23.72
CA PHE A 2 18.45 0.50 -25.04
C PHE A 2 17.21 1.11 -25.69
N CYS A 3 17.21 1.18 -27.01
CA CYS A 3 16.03 1.53 -27.78
C CYS A 3 15.00 0.39 -27.74
N ILE A 4 13.74 0.70 -27.45
CA ILE A 4 12.67 -0.32 -27.34
C ILE A 4 12.22 -0.86 -28.71
N TYR A 5 12.62 -0.24 -29.82
CA TYR A 5 12.24 -0.65 -31.17
C TYR A 5 13.32 -1.43 -31.91
N CYS A 6 14.60 -1.03 -31.78
CA CYS A 6 15.68 -1.66 -32.53
C CYS A 6 16.81 -2.20 -31.64
N PHE A 7 16.65 -2.17 -30.33
CA PHE A 7 17.61 -2.65 -29.33
C PHE A 7 19.00 -2.01 -29.41
N HIS A 8 19.14 -0.87 -30.09
CA HIS A 8 20.41 -0.13 -30.10
C HIS A 8 20.76 0.29 -28.65
N PRO A 9 22.01 0.08 -28.18
CA PRO A 9 22.35 0.23 -26.78
C PRO A 9 22.35 1.68 -26.27
N SER A 10 22.43 2.66 -27.18
CA SER A 10 22.52 4.07 -26.82
C SER A 10 21.33 4.88 -27.37
N THR A 11 20.71 5.64 -26.47
CA THR A 11 19.67 6.61 -26.81
C THR A 11 19.94 7.94 -26.15
N ALA A 12 19.69 9.04 -26.82
CA ALA A 12 19.86 10.39 -26.29
C ALA A 12 18.57 10.84 -25.56
N VAL A 13 18.72 11.58 -24.48
CA VAL A 13 17.60 12.26 -23.80
C VAL A 13 17.39 13.60 -24.48
N THR A 14 16.25 13.80 -25.10
CA THR A 14 15.88 15.05 -25.80
C THR A 14 15.12 16.02 -24.90
N ASN A 15 14.39 15.49 -23.90
CA ASN A 15 13.67 16.29 -22.92
C ASN A 15 13.59 15.54 -21.58
N SER A 16 13.61 16.28 -20.47
CA SER A 16 13.53 15.72 -19.13
C SER A 16 12.68 16.63 -18.23
N ARG A 17 11.73 16.05 -17.51
CA ARG A 17 10.85 16.79 -16.60
C ARG A 17 10.68 16.02 -15.30
N PRO A 18 11.09 16.58 -14.15
CA PRO A 18 10.78 15.99 -12.86
C PRO A 18 9.26 16.06 -12.60
N HIS A 19 8.73 15.04 -11.96
CA HIS A 19 7.34 15.07 -11.51
C HIS A 19 7.21 16.00 -10.30
N LYS A 20 6.15 16.83 -10.26
CA LYS A 20 6.00 17.87 -9.22
C LYS A 20 5.76 17.29 -7.81
N LYS A 21 5.17 16.11 -7.70
CA LYS A 21 4.73 15.52 -6.42
C LYS A 21 5.29 14.11 -6.13
N ARG A 22 6.04 13.52 -7.06
CA ARG A 22 6.57 12.14 -6.93
C ARG A 22 8.08 12.14 -7.18
N PRO A 23 8.83 11.23 -6.57
CA PRO A 23 10.27 11.09 -6.80
C PRO A 23 10.54 10.41 -8.15
N SER A 24 10.03 10.97 -9.24
CA SER A 24 10.16 10.40 -10.58
C SER A 24 10.49 11.47 -11.61
N VAL A 25 11.20 11.06 -12.66
CA VAL A 25 11.57 11.92 -13.79
C VAL A 25 11.02 11.31 -15.07
N TRP A 26 10.21 12.06 -15.79
CA TRP A 26 9.80 11.77 -17.14
C TRP A 26 10.90 12.17 -18.11
N ARG A 27 11.27 11.29 -19.06
CA ARG A 27 12.27 11.57 -20.08
C ARG A 27 11.80 11.17 -21.47
N ARG A 28 11.94 12.08 -22.44
CA ARG A 28 11.78 11.76 -23.84
C ARG A 28 13.14 11.40 -24.43
N ARG A 29 13.19 10.25 -25.09
CA ARG A 29 14.43 9.70 -25.66
C ARG A 29 14.33 9.54 -27.16
N SER A 30 15.46 9.73 -27.86
CA SER A 30 15.60 9.50 -29.30
C SER A 30 16.71 8.49 -29.55
N CYS A 31 16.46 7.58 -30.48
CA CYS A 31 17.45 6.60 -30.91
C CYS A 31 18.23 7.15 -32.12
N SER A 32 19.56 7.17 -32.03
CA SER A 32 20.43 7.62 -33.12
C SER A 32 20.42 6.66 -34.33
N LYS A 33 20.11 5.36 -34.11
CA LYS A 33 20.14 4.35 -35.15
C LYS A 33 18.85 4.31 -35.99
N CYS A 34 17.69 4.28 -35.35
CA CYS A 34 16.39 4.15 -36.06
C CYS A 34 15.53 5.40 -36.02
N GLY A 35 15.97 6.50 -35.40
CA GLY A 35 15.21 7.74 -35.27
C GLY A 35 13.99 7.67 -34.38
N ALA A 36 13.66 6.51 -33.83
CA ALA A 36 12.47 6.33 -32.98
C ALA A 36 12.54 7.17 -31.72
N VAL A 37 11.40 7.76 -31.37
CA VAL A 37 11.25 8.57 -30.16
C VAL A 37 10.30 7.85 -29.21
N PHE A 38 10.71 7.70 -27.93
CA PHE A 38 9.91 7.06 -26.90
C PHE A 38 10.07 7.73 -25.55
N THR A 39 9.17 7.41 -24.64
CA THR A 39 9.18 7.94 -23.26
C THR A 39 9.70 6.88 -22.31
N SER A 40 10.50 7.31 -21.32
CA SER A 40 10.89 6.52 -20.16
C SER A 40 10.61 7.28 -18.88
N HIS A 41 10.33 6.54 -17.82
CA HIS A 41 10.21 7.07 -16.47
C HIS A 41 11.37 6.52 -15.62
N GLU A 42 12.07 7.41 -14.94
CA GLU A 42 13.05 7.04 -13.93
C GLU A 42 12.42 7.22 -12.56
N ARG A 43 12.52 6.22 -11.72
CA ARG A 43 12.00 6.20 -10.34
C ARG A 43 13.03 5.54 -9.43
N PRO A 44 13.20 6.01 -8.17
CA PRO A 44 13.96 5.28 -7.19
C PRO A 44 13.32 3.90 -6.96
N SER A 45 14.13 2.87 -6.86
CA SER A 45 13.69 1.54 -6.44
C SER A 45 13.76 1.45 -4.93
N LEU A 46 12.65 1.19 -4.26
CA LEU A 46 12.66 0.97 -2.82
C LEU A 46 13.41 -0.33 -2.47
N ALA A 47 13.25 -1.35 -3.31
CA ALA A 47 13.90 -2.65 -3.16
C ALA A 47 15.44 -2.57 -3.10
N ASP A 48 16.03 -1.67 -3.90
CA ASP A 48 17.49 -1.54 -4.00
C ASP A 48 18.08 -0.59 -2.94
N ASN A 49 17.24 0.21 -2.30
CA ASN A 49 17.71 1.30 -1.45
C ASN A 49 17.41 1.13 0.04
N LYS A 50 16.39 0.35 0.40
CA LYS A 50 15.96 0.23 1.80
C LYS A 50 15.49 -1.21 2.09
N PRO A 51 16.00 -1.83 3.16
CA PRO A 51 15.42 -3.07 3.66
C PRO A 51 14.04 -2.82 4.26
N VAL A 52 13.21 -3.83 4.25
CA VAL A 52 11.94 -3.89 4.96
C VAL A 52 12.11 -4.72 6.21
N ILE A 53 11.80 -4.16 7.36
CA ILE A 53 11.85 -4.88 8.63
C ILE A 53 10.46 -5.46 8.92
N SER A 54 10.39 -6.79 9.06
CA SER A 54 9.17 -7.49 9.46
C SER A 54 8.94 -7.39 10.97
N SER A 55 7.72 -7.67 11.42
CA SER A 55 7.34 -7.65 12.84
C SER A 55 8.15 -8.61 13.73
N ASP A 56 8.72 -9.68 13.15
CA ASP A 56 9.61 -10.62 13.82
C ASP A 56 11.09 -10.16 13.85
N GLY A 57 11.39 -8.98 13.31
CA GLY A 57 12.73 -8.42 13.21
C GLY A 57 13.55 -8.93 12.03
N SER A 58 13.00 -9.77 11.16
CA SER A 58 13.67 -10.21 9.94
C SER A 58 13.73 -9.11 8.90
N GLU A 59 14.83 -9.06 8.12
CA GLU A 59 14.99 -8.15 7.00
C GLU A 59 14.59 -8.84 5.69
N ASP A 60 13.75 -8.20 4.91
CA ASP A 60 13.34 -8.63 3.57
C ASP A 60 13.49 -7.48 2.57
N VAL A 61 13.37 -7.78 1.30
CA VAL A 61 13.41 -6.81 0.21
C VAL A 61 12.00 -6.40 -0.17
N PHE A 62 11.77 -5.10 -0.35
CA PHE A 62 10.48 -4.61 -0.85
C PHE A 62 10.14 -5.25 -2.20
N ASN A 63 8.94 -5.78 -2.32
CA ASN A 63 8.48 -6.43 -3.54
C ASN A 63 7.20 -5.80 -4.05
N LEU A 64 7.32 -4.97 -5.10
CA LEU A 64 6.20 -4.27 -5.72
C LEU A 64 5.13 -5.26 -6.25
N GLY A 65 5.54 -6.43 -6.77
CA GLY A 65 4.61 -7.46 -7.24
C GLY A 65 3.76 -8.05 -6.12
N LYS A 66 4.37 -8.37 -4.96
CA LYS A 66 3.62 -8.83 -3.77
C LYS A 66 2.61 -7.78 -3.33
N LEU A 67 3.00 -6.50 -3.28
CA LEU A 67 2.11 -5.41 -2.92
C LEU A 67 0.96 -5.23 -3.93
N THR A 68 1.26 -5.29 -5.24
CA THR A 68 0.23 -5.22 -6.29
C THR A 68 -0.81 -6.31 -6.14
N ILE A 69 -0.39 -7.57 -5.87
CA ILE A 69 -1.30 -8.69 -5.64
C ILE A 69 -2.13 -8.47 -4.36
N SER A 70 -1.52 -7.96 -3.29
CA SER A 70 -2.24 -7.66 -2.05
C SER A 70 -3.31 -6.61 -2.23
N ILE A 71 -3.00 -5.54 -2.98
CA ILE A 71 -3.97 -4.50 -3.34
C ILE A 71 -5.07 -5.07 -4.24
N SER A 72 -4.73 -5.84 -5.27
CA SER A 72 -5.71 -6.46 -6.18
C SER A 72 -6.73 -7.32 -5.42
N LYS A 73 -6.29 -8.07 -4.40
CA LYS A 73 -7.19 -8.86 -3.55
C LYS A 73 -8.17 -8.01 -2.75
N ALA A 74 -7.86 -6.75 -2.47
CA ALA A 74 -8.77 -5.86 -1.77
C ALA A 74 -9.93 -5.35 -2.65
N PHE A 75 -9.86 -5.54 -3.97
CA PHE A 75 -10.91 -5.14 -4.92
C PHE A 75 -11.86 -6.31 -5.28
N HIS A 76 -12.26 -7.14 -4.31
CA HIS A 76 -13.22 -8.23 -4.58
C HIS A 76 -14.55 -7.76 -5.18
N HIS A 77 -14.95 -6.54 -4.89
CA HIS A 77 -16.18 -5.92 -5.37
C HIS A 77 -16.06 -5.35 -6.80
N ALA A 78 -14.82 -5.12 -7.30
CA ALA A 78 -14.56 -4.46 -8.57
C ALA A 78 -13.30 -5.05 -9.24
N GLN A 79 -13.40 -6.28 -9.77
CA GLN A 79 -12.24 -6.99 -10.34
C GLN A 79 -11.63 -6.29 -11.55
N GLU A 80 -12.45 -5.70 -12.42
CA GLU A 80 -11.95 -4.91 -13.56
C GLU A 80 -11.10 -3.73 -13.09
N GLU A 81 -11.54 -3.01 -12.06
CA GLU A 81 -10.78 -1.92 -11.46
C GLU A 81 -9.46 -2.40 -10.87
N ALA A 82 -9.44 -3.59 -10.25
CA ALA A 82 -8.23 -4.21 -9.72
C ALA A 82 -7.16 -4.41 -10.80
N GLU A 83 -7.54 -4.86 -11.99
CA GLU A 83 -6.61 -5.12 -13.10
C GLU A 83 -5.91 -3.84 -13.58
N TYR A 84 -6.64 -2.74 -13.66
CA TYR A 84 -6.11 -1.47 -14.17
C TYR A 84 -5.39 -0.63 -13.11
N SER A 85 -5.87 -0.66 -11.87
CA SER A 85 -5.46 0.32 -10.86
C SER A 85 -4.46 -0.22 -9.85
N SER A 86 -4.40 -1.53 -9.58
CA SER A 86 -3.58 -2.10 -8.50
C SER A 86 -2.09 -1.76 -8.63
N LEU A 87 -1.53 -1.82 -9.84
CA LEU A 87 -0.12 -1.48 -10.06
C LEU A 87 0.15 0.01 -9.82
N ALA A 88 -0.73 0.89 -10.30
CA ALA A 88 -0.58 2.34 -10.11
C ALA A 88 -0.71 2.74 -8.63
N LEU A 89 -1.59 2.08 -7.89
CA LEU A 89 -1.75 2.25 -6.45
C LEU A 89 -0.51 1.73 -5.69
N ALA A 90 -0.01 0.54 -6.02
CA ALA A 90 1.22 0.00 -5.44
C ALA A 90 2.43 0.91 -5.69
N GLN A 91 2.55 1.46 -6.90
CA GLN A 91 3.57 2.44 -7.23
C GLN A 91 3.42 3.74 -6.43
N THR A 92 2.19 4.18 -6.15
CA THR A 92 1.94 5.36 -5.32
C THR A 92 2.37 5.12 -3.87
N VAL A 93 2.15 3.92 -3.35
CA VAL A 93 2.64 3.50 -2.03
C VAL A 93 4.18 3.50 -2.00
N GLU A 94 4.83 2.88 -3.00
CA GLU A 94 6.29 2.87 -3.14
C GLU A 94 6.87 4.29 -3.17
N ASP A 95 6.29 5.19 -3.97
CA ASP A 95 6.72 6.60 -4.04
C ASP A 95 6.61 7.29 -2.69
N THR A 96 5.53 7.03 -1.94
CA THR A 96 5.31 7.62 -0.61
C THR A 96 6.34 7.11 0.39
N LEU A 97 6.59 5.80 0.44
CA LEU A 97 7.59 5.18 1.31
C LEU A 97 9.03 5.60 0.97
N SER A 98 9.32 5.82 -0.32
CA SER A 98 10.64 6.27 -0.78
C SER A 98 11.02 7.64 -0.23
N THR A 99 10.05 8.51 0.05
CA THR A 99 10.28 9.85 0.64
C THR A 99 10.54 9.80 2.14
N GLN A 100 10.27 8.70 2.80
CA GLN A 100 10.53 8.55 4.24
C GLN A 100 12.02 8.34 4.50
N VAL A 101 12.57 9.06 5.47
CA VAL A 101 13.99 8.97 5.85
C VAL A 101 14.27 7.73 6.69
N LYS A 102 13.25 7.18 7.32
CA LYS A 102 13.34 6.04 8.23
C LYS A 102 13.46 4.70 7.48
N THR A 103 13.91 3.68 8.19
CA THR A 103 13.74 2.28 7.81
C THR A 103 12.27 1.97 7.59
N VAL A 104 11.95 1.25 6.54
CA VAL A 104 10.56 0.88 6.20
C VAL A 104 10.21 -0.41 6.94
N THR A 105 9.09 -0.42 7.64
CA THR A 105 8.56 -1.63 8.30
C THR A 105 7.38 -2.20 7.53
N THR A 106 7.00 -3.44 7.82
CA THR A 106 5.78 -4.06 7.25
C THR A 106 4.55 -3.24 7.62
N GLU A 107 4.49 -2.76 8.86
CA GLU A 107 3.39 -1.92 9.36
C GLU A 107 3.31 -0.58 8.62
N ASP A 108 4.46 0.02 8.28
CA ASP A 108 4.49 1.26 7.47
C ASP A 108 3.91 1.01 6.06
N ILE A 109 4.24 -0.14 5.45
CA ILE A 109 3.69 -0.54 4.15
C ILE A 109 2.18 -0.72 4.24
N GLU A 110 1.69 -1.44 5.25
CA GLU A 110 0.27 -1.70 5.46
C GLU A 110 -0.51 -0.40 5.74
N ALA A 111 -0.01 0.45 6.63
CA ALA A 111 -0.64 1.72 6.96
C ALA A 111 -0.69 2.67 5.76
N THR A 112 0.42 2.78 5.01
CA THR A 112 0.49 3.62 3.82
C THR A 112 -0.44 3.09 2.73
N THR A 113 -0.49 1.78 2.52
CA THR A 113 -1.39 1.14 1.54
C THR A 113 -2.84 1.40 1.88
N HIS A 114 -3.22 1.21 3.14
CA HIS A 114 -4.58 1.51 3.61
C HIS A 114 -4.94 2.98 3.39
N GLN A 115 -4.02 3.91 3.67
CA GLN A 115 -4.25 5.33 3.46
C GLN A 115 -4.43 5.68 1.97
N VAL A 116 -3.63 5.10 1.08
CA VAL A 116 -3.75 5.30 -0.37
C VAL A 116 -5.06 4.73 -0.88
N LEU A 117 -5.43 3.52 -0.46
CA LEU A 117 -6.71 2.90 -0.81
C LEU A 117 -7.89 3.73 -0.33
N LYS A 118 -7.85 4.24 0.90
CA LYS A 118 -8.92 5.08 1.45
C LYS A 118 -9.18 6.35 0.65
N GLN A 119 -8.16 6.90 -0.02
CA GLN A 119 -8.31 8.06 -0.91
C GLN A 119 -8.87 7.69 -2.28
N TYR A 120 -8.73 6.44 -2.68
CA TYR A 120 -9.12 5.95 -4.00
C TYR A 120 -10.48 5.24 -3.96
N ASP A 121 -10.63 4.25 -3.06
CA ASP A 121 -11.85 3.45 -2.86
C ASP A 121 -11.95 3.02 -1.40
N GLU A 122 -12.98 3.50 -0.71
CA GLU A 122 -13.19 3.25 0.72
C GLU A 122 -13.51 1.78 1.01
N LEU A 123 -14.22 1.09 0.10
CA LEU A 123 -14.57 -0.32 0.29
C LEU A 123 -13.33 -1.21 0.13
N ALA A 124 -12.48 -0.93 -0.87
CA ALA A 124 -11.21 -1.61 -1.02
C ALA A 124 -10.31 -1.38 0.21
N ALA A 125 -10.28 -0.16 0.76
CA ALA A 125 -9.54 0.13 1.99
C ALA A 125 -10.05 -0.68 3.19
N MET A 126 -11.37 -0.82 3.35
CA MET A 126 -11.95 -1.63 4.42
C MET A 126 -11.63 -3.12 4.24
N GLN A 127 -11.70 -3.65 3.02
CA GLN A 127 -11.33 -5.02 2.72
C GLN A 127 -9.84 -5.29 2.98
N TYR A 128 -8.98 -4.37 2.57
CA TYR A 128 -7.54 -4.43 2.84
C TYR A 128 -7.26 -4.43 4.35
N ALA A 129 -7.88 -3.53 5.09
CA ALA A 129 -7.72 -3.43 6.54
C ALA A 129 -8.20 -4.69 7.28
N ALA A 130 -9.26 -5.35 6.78
CA ALA A 130 -9.72 -6.62 7.32
C ALA A 130 -8.73 -7.77 7.03
N GLN A 131 -8.13 -7.82 5.83
CA GLN A 131 -7.14 -8.83 5.44
C GLN A 131 -5.83 -8.72 6.24
N HIS A 132 -5.40 -7.50 6.55
CA HIS A 132 -4.16 -7.21 7.27
C HIS A 132 -4.36 -6.93 8.76
N GLN A 133 -5.55 -7.25 9.31
CA GLN A 133 -5.88 -7.09 10.73
C GLN A 133 -5.67 -5.66 11.28
N LEU A 134 -5.72 -4.65 10.41
CA LEU A 134 -5.61 -3.24 10.80
C LEU A 134 -6.86 -2.75 11.55
N ILE A 135 -7.95 -3.49 11.44
CA ILE A 135 -9.19 -3.24 12.19
C ILE A 135 -9.06 -4.02 13.52
N SER A 136 -8.71 -3.32 14.58
CA SER A 136 -8.84 -3.88 15.92
C SER A 136 -10.32 -4.21 16.17
N SER A 137 -10.63 -5.46 16.58
CA SER A 137 -11.99 -5.87 16.92
C SER A 137 -12.57 -4.89 17.93
N VAL A 138 -13.63 -4.19 17.53
CA VAL A 138 -14.42 -3.39 18.48
C VAL A 138 -14.83 -4.34 19.60
N LYS A 139 -14.32 -4.13 20.81
CA LYS A 139 -14.76 -4.86 22.02
C LYS A 139 -16.28 -4.81 22.00
N LYS A 140 -16.95 -5.95 21.74
CA LYS A 140 -18.38 -6.07 21.93
C LYS A 140 -18.64 -5.62 23.36
N ARG A 141 -19.33 -4.49 23.55
CA ARG A 141 -19.81 -4.08 24.87
C ARG A 141 -20.57 -5.27 25.43
N GLY A 142 -19.99 -5.90 26.43
CA GLY A 142 -20.65 -7.00 27.14
C GLY A 142 -22.03 -6.53 27.58
N ARG A 143 -23.05 -7.36 27.36
CA ARG A 143 -24.39 -7.13 27.91
C ARG A 143 -24.22 -6.82 29.40
N PRO A 144 -24.81 -5.73 29.97
CA PRO A 144 -24.71 -5.46 31.38
C PRO A 144 -25.15 -6.72 32.15
N SER A 145 -24.28 -7.23 33.00
CA SER A 145 -24.65 -8.33 33.89
C SER A 145 -25.78 -7.84 34.77
N LEU A 146 -26.93 -8.49 34.69
CA LEU A 146 -28.02 -8.27 35.63
C LEU A 146 -27.47 -8.65 37.00
N VAL A 147 -27.21 -7.65 37.83
CA VAL A 147 -26.88 -7.81 39.23
C VAL A 147 -28.03 -8.60 39.85
N SER A 148 -27.75 -9.84 40.24
CA SER A 148 -28.70 -10.68 40.94
C SER A 148 -29.14 -9.97 42.20
N ARG A 149 -30.38 -9.58 42.24
CA ARG A 149 -31.01 -8.95 43.39
C ARG A 149 -30.97 -9.96 44.54
N ALA A 150 -30.21 -9.69 45.58
CA ALA A 150 -30.15 -10.50 46.80
C ALA A 150 -31.57 -10.69 47.39
N PRO A 151 -31.94 -11.86 47.89
CA PRO A 151 -33.27 -12.08 48.47
C PRO A 151 -33.44 -11.22 49.73
N ARG A 152 -34.53 -10.45 49.80
CA ARG A 152 -34.96 -9.72 51.00
C ARG A 152 -35.31 -10.70 52.08
N ASN A 153 -34.52 -10.69 53.13
CA ASN A 153 -34.79 -11.42 54.36
C ASN A 153 -36.07 -10.83 55.02
N ARG A 154 -37.18 -11.58 55.01
CA ARG A 154 -38.39 -11.23 55.79
C ARG A 154 -38.13 -11.65 57.22
N GLN A 155 -37.87 -10.69 58.07
CA GLN A 155 -37.99 -10.92 59.51
C GLN A 155 -39.45 -10.97 59.90
N SER A 156 -39.89 -12.08 60.45
CA SER A 156 -41.21 -12.27 61.07
C SER A 156 -41.25 -11.59 62.44
N PRO A 157 -42.32 -10.93 62.82
CA PRO A 157 -42.45 -10.40 64.21
C PRO A 157 -42.86 -11.51 65.13
N SER A 158 -42.10 -11.66 66.22
CA SER A 158 -42.44 -12.49 67.35
C SER A 158 -43.43 -11.78 68.28
N GLN A 159 -44.44 -12.50 68.69
CA GLN A 159 -45.31 -12.15 69.82
C GLN A 159 -44.55 -12.21 71.14
#